data_2c61f006bf4aa7c5bc7472bf35a90134
#
_entry.id   2c61f006bf4aa7c5bc7472bf35a90134
#
_cell.length_a   1.000
_cell.length_b   1.000
_cell.length_c   1.000
_cell.angle_alpha   90.00
_cell.angle_beta   90.00
_cell.angle_gamma   90.00
#
_symmetry.space_group_name_H-M   'P 1'
#
loop_
_entity.id
_entity.type
_entity.pdbx_description
1 polymer ?
#
loop_
_entity_poly.entity_id
_entity_poly.type
_entity_poly.pdbx_seq_one_letter_code
_entity_poly.pdbx_strand_id
1 'polypeptide(L)'
;MARKTAIFVNGGAGRSISSIPAIEKYIEENADLDPIIICEGGTDAYKGHPKLHYRAYDNWHKNLFQDLLKDRDLLSPEPYRVWEYYNQKCSLGQAYDIAINDKGIRDLPRANLKLSKEEILLARKMIAEVKEKTGKDKIVVFQPFGRGAQPEKLDEKQ
;
A
#
# COMPACT_ATOMS: atom_id res chain seq x y z
N MET A 1 -4.43 -0.55 30.64
CA MET A 1 -5.05 -0.85 29.32
C MET A 1 -4.00 -0.69 28.25
N ALA A 2 -3.92 -1.62 27.30
CA ALA A 2 -3.05 -1.45 26.14
C ALA A 2 -3.51 -0.22 25.34
N ARG A 3 -2.57 0.58 24.84
CA ARG A 3 -2.90 1.74 24.00
C ARG A 3 -3.31 1.25 22.63
N LYS A 4 -4.23 1.98 22.01
CA LYS A 4 -4.60 1.75 20.61
C LYS A 4 -3.40 1.97 19.68
N THR A 5 -3.44 1.44 18.47
CA THR A 5 -2.30 1.54 17.53
C THR A 5 -2.67 2.38 16.30
N ALA A 6 -1.69 3.15 15.82
CA ALA A 6 -1.73 3.78 14.49
C ALA A 6 -0.51 3.33 13.69
N ILE A 7 -0.72 2.82 12.49
CA ILE A 7 0.34 2.39 11.58
C ILE A 7 0.52 3.48 10.51
N PHE A 8 1.69 4.10 10.48
CA PHE A 8 2.01 5.13 9.48
C PHE A 8 2.69 4.51 8.26
N VAL A 9 2.02 4.56 7.12
CA VAL A 9 2.56 4.11 5.83
C VAL A 9 2.99 5.31 5.03
N ASN A 10 4.29 5.57 5.03
CA ASN A 10 4.90 6.66 4.28
C ASN A 10 5.07 6.32 2.79
N GLY A 11 5.25 7.34 1.95
CA GLY A 11 5.49 7.21 0.51
C GLY A 11 4.23 6.96 -0.32
N GLY A 12 4.42 6.59 -1.58
CA GLY A 12 3.35 6.51 -2.56
C GLY A 12 2.53 5.20 -2.56
N ALA A 13 1.64 5.09 -3.54
CA ALA A 13 0.70 3.97 -3.69
C ALA A 13 1.34 2.57 -3.66
N GLY A 14 2.55 2.42 -4.24
CA GLY A 14 3.26 1.13 -4.21
C GLY A 14 3.57 0.65 -2.80
N ARG A 15 3.96 1.54 -1.90
CA ARG A 15 4.18 1.22 -0.48
C ARG A 15 2.87 0.88 0.22
N SER A 16 1.82 1.66 -0.02
CA SER A 16 0.48 1.37 0.52
C SER A 16 -0.01 -0.01 0.10
N ILE A 17 0.08 -0.35 -1.18
CA ILE A 17 -0.32 -1.66 -1.70
C ILE A 17 0.51 -2.79 -1.07
N SER A 18 1.83 -2.62 -1.00
CA SER A 18 2.73 -3.65 -0.46
C SER A 18 2.53 -3.89 1.04
N SER A 19 2.02 -2.90 1.78
CA SER A 19 1.77 -3.03 3.23
C SER A 19 0.45 -3.76 3.56
N ILE A 20 -0.49 -3.87 2.61
CA ILE A 20 -1.83 -4.43 2.86
C ILE A 20 -1.79 -5.80 3.56
N PRO A 21 -1.06 -6.82 3.06
CA PRO A 21 -1.07 -8.14 3.68
C PRO A 21 -0.53 -8.15 5.11
N ALA A 22 0.51 -7.36 5.36
CA ALA A 22 1.12 -7.22 6.68
C ALA A 22 0.16 -6.55 7.69
N ILE A 23 -0.54 -5.50 7.24
CA ILE A 23 -1.52 -4.79 8.06
C ILE A 23 -2.75 -5.67 8.34
N GLU A 24 -3.21 -6.46 7.36
CA GLU A 24 -4.29 -7.44 7.58
C GLU A 24 -3.93 -8.43 8.69
N LYS A 25 -2.69 -8.93 8.67
CA LYS A 25 -2.18 -9.82 9.72
C LYS A 25 -2.10 -9.13 11.08
N TYR A 26 -1.61 -7.89 11.10
CA TYR A 26 -1.57 -7.11 12.33
C TYR A 26 -2.96 -6.94 12.96
N ILE A 27 -3.97 -6.61 12.15
CA ILE A 27 -5.35 -6.44 12.62
C ILE A 27 -5.94 -7.77 13.12
N GLU A 28 -5.65 -8.88 12.45
CA GLU A 28 -6.10 -10.21 12.89
C GLU A 28 -5.50 -10.62 14.24
N GLU A 29 -4.22 -10.32 14.45
CA GLU A 29 -3.48 -10.69 15.64
C GLU A 29 -3.65 -9.70 16.82
N ASN A 30 -4.08 -8.46 16.55
CA ASN A 30 -4.17 -7.36 17.52
C ASN A 30 -5.50 -6.57 17.42
N ALA A 31 -6.62 -7.27 17.28
CA ALA A 31 -7.94 -6.64 17.10
C ALA A 31 -8.35 -5.72 18.27
N ASP A 32 -7.92 -6.04 19.47
CA ASP A 32 -8.15 -5.28 20.71
C ASP A 32 -7.43 -3.93 20.75
N LEU A 33 -6.37 -3.74 19.96
CA LEU A 33 -5.64 -2.49 19.84
C LEU A 33 -6.30 -1.49 18.86
N ASP A 34 -7.43 -1.84 18.25
CA ASP A 34 -8.19 -1.00 17.32
C ASP A 34 -7.28 -0.26 16.31
N PRO A 35 -6.47 -0.97 15.52
CA PRO A 35 -5.46 -0.34 14.68
C PRO A 35 -6.09 0.49 13.56
N ILE A 36 -5.50 1.67 13.34
CA ILE A 36 -5.78 2.54 12.19
C ILE A 36 -4.54 2.70 11.31
N ILE A 37 -4.74 3.16 10.09
CA ILE A 37 -3.67 3.38 9.11
C ILE A 37 -3.64 4.86 8.76
N ILE A 38 -2.46 5.45 8.83
CA ILE A 38 -2.22 6.82 8.36
C ILE A 38 -1.38 6.74 7.09
N CYS A 39 -1.87 7.30 6.00
CA CYS A 39 -1.27 7.17 4.66
C CYS A 39 -0.72 8.49 4.17
N GLU A 40 0.54 8.50 3.77
CA GLU A 40 1.13 9.65 3.06
C GLU A 40 0.74 9.65 1.58
N GLY A 41 0.67 8.48 0.96
CA GLY A 41 0.35 8.30 -0.47
C GLY A 41 -1.13 8.26 -0.80
N GLY A 42 -2.00 8.66 0.13
CA GLY A 42 -3.45 8.61 -0.02
C GLY A 42 -4.07 7.26 0.35
N THR A 43 -5.39 7.27 0.53
CA THR A 43 -6.16 6.10 1.02
C THR A 43 -6.70 5.19 -0.08
N ASP A 44 -6.48 5.51 -1.35
CA ASP A 44 -7.09 4.80 -2.50
C ASP A 44 -6.76 3.30 -2.53
N ALA A 45 -5.55 2.92 -2.10
CA ALA A 45 -5.15 1.51 -2.03
C ALA A 45 -6.02 0.67 -1.07
N TYR A 46 -6.66 1.32 -0.10
CA TYR A 46 -7.50 0.66 0.92
C TYR A 46 -9.00 0.80 0.63
N LYS A 47 -9.37 1.59 -0.37
CA LYS A 47 -10.76 1.87 -0.72
C LYS A 47 -11.50 0.59 -1.09
N GLY A 48 -12.67 0.39 -0.48
CA GLY A 48 -13.48 -0.81 -0.69
C GLY A 48 -12.91 -2.10 -0.07
N HIS A 49 -11.76 -2.05 0.57
CA HIS A 49 -11.20 -3.21 1.26
C HIS A 49 -12.03 -3.58 2.50
N PRO A 50 -12.43 -4.85 2.69
CA PRO A 50 -13.40 -5.23 3.72
C PRO A 50 -12.96 -4.92 5.15
N LYS A 51 -11.65 -4.96 5.42
CA LYS A 51 -11.09 -4.73 6.76
C LYS A 51 -10.43 -3.35 6.93
N LEU A 52 -9.92 -2.75 5.84
CA LEU A 52 -9.04 -1.59 5.90
C LEU A 52 -9.70 -0.29 5.48
N HIS A 53 -10.80 -0.34 4.71
CA HIS A 53 -11.44 0.85 4.14
C HIS A 53 -11.78 1.92 5.18
N TYR A 54 -12.39 1.53 6.30
CA TYR A 54 -12.79 2.47 7.36
C TYR A 54 -11.71 2.73 8.41
N ARG A 55 -10.51 2.16 8.23
CA ARG A 55 -9.37 2.32 9.14
C ARG A 55 -8.27 3.19 8.55
N ALA A 56 -8.34 3.51 7.25
CA ALA A 56 -7.34 4.28 6.55
C ALA A 56 -7.70 5.77 6.49
N TYR A 57 -6.76 6.61 6.88
CA TYR A 57 -6.86 8.05 6.92
C TYR A 57 -5.67 8.67 6.20
N ASP A 58 -5.91 9.79 5.54
CA ASP A 58 -4.85 10.59 4.94
C ASP A 58 -4.03 11.31 6.02
N ASN A 59 -2.73 11.46 5.83
CA ASN A 59 -1.87 12.19 6.75
C ASN A 59 -2.19 13.71 6.82
N TRP A 60 -2.98 14.20 5.87
CA TRP A 60 -3.54 15.56 5.87
C TRP A 60 -4.87 15.67 6.61
N HIS A 61 -5.31 14.61 7.26
CA HIS A 61 -6.57 14.63 8.02
C HIS A 61 -6.55 15.75 9.05
N LYS A 62 -7.62 16.56 9.03
CA LYS A 62 -7.78 17.66 9.98
C LYS A 62 -7.79 17.09 11.42
N ASN A 63 -7.02 17.71 12.29
CA ASN A 63 -6.89 17.30 13.69
C ASN A 63 -6.27 15.89 13.86
N LEU A 64 -5.38 15.47 12.95
CA LEU A 64 -4.73 14.16 13.00
C LEU A 64 -4.19 13.83 14.40
N PHE A 65 -3.44 14.76 15.02
CA PHE A 65 -2.80 14.53 16.31
C PHE A 65 -3.78 14.62 17.49
N GLN A 66 -4.77 15.51 17.43
CA GLN A 66 -5.72 15.75 18.50
C GLN A 66 -6.80 14.67 18.58
N ASP A 67 -7.21 14.11 17.44
CA ASP A 67 -8.33 13.18 17.37
C ASP A 67 -7.86 11.75 17.10
N LEU A 68 -7.13 11.52 15.99
CA LEU A 68 -6.80 10.16 15.56
C LEU A 68 -5.62 9.56 16.34
N LEU A 69 -4.60 10.35 16.65
CA LEU A 69 -3.36 9.85 17.26
C LEU A 69 -3.28 10.05 18.78
N LYS A 70 -4.18 10.83 19.38
CA LYS A 70 -4.12 11.26 20.80
C LYS A 70 -3.85 10.10 21.78
N ASP A 71 -4.53 8.98 21.60
CA ASP A 71 -4.47 7.85 22.53
C ASP A 71 -3.92 6.58 21.84
N ARG A 72 -3.08 6.75 20.81
CA ARG A 72 -2.50 5.67 20.03
C ARG A 72 -0.98 5.67 20.09
N ASP A 73 -0.42 4.49 20.10
CA ASP A 73 1.01 4.31 19.83
C ASP A 73 1.23 4.31 18.32
N LEU A 74 2.20 5.10 17.87
CA LEU A 74 2.51 5.24 16.46
C LEU A 74 3.57 4.21 16.05
N LEU A 75 3.20 3.30 15.16
CA LEU A 75 4.09 2.36 14.50
C LEU A 75 4.42 2.89 13.10
N SER A 76 5.68 3.22 12.86
CA SER A 76 6.17 3.75 11.58
C SER A 76 7.15 2.76 10.94
N PRO A 77 6.64 1.75 10.20
CA PRO A 77 7.49 0.73 9.59
C PRO A 77 8.34 1.32 8.46
N GLU A 78 9.63 0.96 8.45
CA GLU A 78 10.54 1.28 7.35
C GLU A 78 11.08 -0.01 6.71
N PRO A 79 10.34 -0.59 5.74
CA PRO A 79 10.64 -1.90 5.18
C PRO A 79 11.99 -1.95 4.44
N TYR A 80 12.47 -0.82 3.92
CA TYR A 80 13.76 -0.77 3.24
C TYR A 80 14.96 -0.92 4.19
N ARG A 81 14.75 -0.74 5.49
CA ARG A 81 15.78 -0.96 6.54
C ARG A 81 15.72 -2.36 7.13
N VAL A 82 14.76 -3.18 6.74
CA VAL A 82 14.70 -4.59 7.15
C VAL A 82 15.87 -5.32 6.50
N TRP A 83 16.68 -5.99 7.32
CA TRP A 83 17.91 -6.65 6.89
C TRP A 83 17.66 -7.69 5.80
N GLU A 84 16.58 -8.47 5.92
CA GLU A 84 16.18 -9.50 4.96
C GLU A 84 15.84 -8.89 3.59
N TYR A 85 15.19 -7.73 3.58
CA TYR A 85 14.87 -7.04 2.35
C TYR A 85 16.12 -6.43 1.71
N TYR A 86 16.95 -5.77 2.49
CA TYR A 86 18.20 -5.20 2.02
C TYR A 86 19.11 -6.24 1.38
N ASN A 87 19.12 -7.48 1.92
CA ASN A 87 19.87 -8.60 1.40
C ASN A 87 19.09 -9.47 0.37
N GLN A 88 17.97 -8.96 -0.17
CA GLN A 88 17.17 -9.61 -1.22
C GLN A 88 16.62 -11.00 -0.82
N LYS A 89 16.41 -11.24 0.47
CA LYS A 89 15.89 -12.50 1.02
C LYS A 89 14.37 -12.54 1.12
N CYS A 90 13.70 -11.39 1.04
CA CYS A 90 12.25 -11.30 1.12
C CYS A 90 11.69 -10.22 0.19
N SER A 91 10.41 -10.30 -0.09
CA SER A 91 9.65 -9.29 -0.82
C SER A 91 9.39 -8.04 0.04
N LEU A 92 9.01 -6.92 -0.59
CA LEU A 92 8.64 -5.70 0.12
C LEU A 92 7.45 -5.92 1.07
N GLY A 93 6.47 -6.74 0.68
CA GLY A 93 5.34 -7.11 1.54
C GLY A 93 5.79 -7.86 2.80
N GLN A 94 6.70 -8.80 2.66
CA GLN A 94 7.28 -9.54 3.79
C GLN A 94 8.14 -8.63 4.68
N ALA A 95 8.84 -7.66 4.10
CA ALA A 95 9.58 -6.66 4.87
C ALA A 95 8.64 -5.77 5.70
N TYR A 96 7.47 -5.40 5.16
CA TYR A 96 6.43 -4.75 5.96
C TYR A 96 5.94 -5.64 7.10
N ASP A 97 5.76 -6.93 6.85
CA ASP A 97 5.33 -7.87 7.87
C ASP A 97 6.35 -7.99 9.00
N ILE A 98 7.63 -8.09 8.66
CA ILE A 98 8.72 -8.09 9.66
C ILE A 98 8.68 -6.78 10.47
N ALA A 99 8.59 -5.62 9.80
CA ALA A 99 8.63 -4.31 10.45
C ALA A 99 7.38 -3.99 11.29
N ILE A 100 6.22 -4.56 10.95
CA ILE A 100 4.94 -4.30 11.64
C ILE A 100 4.67 -5.35 12.71
N ASN A 101 4.87 -6.63 12.40
CA ASN A 101 4.44 -7.75 13.23
C ASN A 101 5.58 -8.38 14.04
N ASP A 102 6.82 -7.95 13.82
CA ASP A 102 8.02 -8.51 14.46
C ASP A 102 8.10 -10.05 14.34
N LYS A 103 7.74 -10.55 13.16
CA LYS A 103 7.81 -11.97 12.80
C LYS A 103 8.92 -12.17 11.77
N GLY A 104 9.46 -13.38 11.72
CA GLY A 104 10.37 -13.76 10.63
C GLY A 104 9.69 -13.78 9.27
N ILE A 105 10.45 -14.12 8.21
CA ILE A 105 9.89 -14.28 6.87
C ILE A 105 8.79 -15.34 6.90
N ARG A 106 7.59 -14.97 6.46
CA ARG A 106 6.44 -15.87 6.32
C ARG A 106 5.69 -15.62 5.02
N ASP A 107 4.92 -16.60 4.59
CA ASP A 107 4.06 -16.45 3.42
C ASP A 107 2.92 -15.48 3.71
N LEU A 108 2.73 -14.56 2.78
CA LEU A 108 1.65 -13.59 2.83
C LEU A 108 0.74 -13.74 1.61
N PRO A 109 -0.57 -13.52 1.76
CA PRO A 109 -1.46 -13.44 0.61
C PRO A 109 -1.06 -12.26 -0.29
N ARG A 110 -1.54 -12.25 -1.52
CA ARG A 110 -1.41 -11.08 -2.39
C ARG A 110 -2.26 -9.94 -1.83
N ALA A 111 -1.82 -8.70 -2.06
CA ALA A 111 -2.60 -7.51 -1.70
C ALA A 111 -3.99 -7.57 -2.34
N ASN A 112 -5.02 -7.43 -1.51
CA ASN A 112 -6.41 -7.52 -1.94
C ASN A 112 -6.93 -6.12 -2.33
N LEU A 113 -6.67 -5.71 -3.57
CA LEU A 113 -7.19 -4.46 -4.11
C LEU A 113 -8.63 -4.64 -4.58
N LYS A 114 -9.50 -3.71 -4.21
CA LYS A 114 -10.89 -3.67 -4.66
C LYS A 114 -11.07 -2.53 -5.66
N LEU A 115 -11.38 -2.90 -6.89
CA LEU A 115 -11.72 -1.94 -7.94
C LEU A 115 -13.23 -1.73 -7.98
N SER A 116 -13.65 -0.49 -8.17
CA SER A 116 -15.06 -0.15 -8.39
C SER A 116 -15.54 -0.67 -9.76
N LYS A 117 -16.85 -0.76 -9.94
CA LYS A 117 -17.42 -1.13 -11.23
C LYS A 117 -17.07 -0.10 -12.30
N GLU A 118 -17.05 1.16 -11.94
CA GLU A 118 -16.70 2.29 -12.82
C GLU A 118 -15.25 2.20 -13.30
N GLU A 119 -14.31 1.91 -12.41
CA GLU A 119 -12.89 1.71 -12.75
C GLU A 119 -12.69 0.53 -13.71
N ILE A 120 -13.39 -0.59 -13.45
CA ILE A 120 -13.34 -1.77 -14.31
C ILE A 120 -13.93 -1.46 -15.70
N LEU A 121 -15.07 -0.76 -15.76
CA LEU A 121 -15.70 -0.39 -17.03
C LEU A 121 -14.83 0.59 -17.81
N LEU A 122 -14.23 1.57 -17.14
CA LEU A 122 -13.32 2.52 -17.77
C LEU A 122 -12.11 1.82 -18.39
N ALA A 123 -11.46 0.94 -17.62
CA ALA A 123 -10.32 0.16 -18.12
C ALA A 123 -10.70 -0.71 -19.32
N ARG A 124 -11.85 -1.39 -19.27
CA ARG A 124 -12.37 -2.18 -20.41
C ARG A 124 -12.62 -1.34 -21.65
N LYS A 125 -13.21 -0.15 -21.49
CA LYS A 125 -13.45 0.79 -22.58
C LYS A 125 -12.12 1.23 -23.22
N MET A 126 -11.14 1.64 -22.43
CA MET A 126 -9.81 2.01 -22.91
C MET A 126 -9.15 0.86 -23.70
N ILE A 127 -9.22 -0.36 -23.17
CA ILE A 127 -8.67 -1.54 -23.84
C ILE A 127 -9.38 -1.80 -25.19
N ALA A 128 -10.70 -1.71 -25.22
CA ALA A 128 -11.49 -1.91 -26.44
C ALA A 128 -11.14 -0.87 -27.51
N GLU A 129 -11.05 0.41 -27.15
CA GLU A 129 -10.66 1.50 -28.05
C GLU A 129 -9.25 1.30 -28.66
N VAL A 130 -8.29 0.84 -27.83
CA VAL A 130 -6.93 0.56 -28.33
C VAL A 130 -6.94 -0.61 -29.30
N LYS A 131 -7.66 -1.70 -28.99
CA LYS A 131 -7.78 -2.85 -29.89
C LYS A 131 -8.44 -2.49 -31.22
N GLU A 132 -9.51 -1.73 -31.19
CA GLU A 132 -10.20 -1.25 -32.39
C GLU A 132 -9.28 -0.38 -33.27
N LYS A 133 -8.59 0.58 -32.68
CA LYS A 133 -7.66 1.48 -33.40
C LYS A 133 -6.45 0.77 -33.99
N THR A 134 -5.95 -0.27 -33.32
CA THR A 134 -4.68 -0.92 -33.70
C THR A 134 -4.86 -2.25 -34.41
N GLY A 135 -6.03 -2.87 -34.32
CA GLY A 135 -6.26 -4.24 -34.79
C GLY A 135 -5.44 -5.31 -34.06
N LYS A 136 -4.90 -4.99 -32.87
CA LYS A 136 -4.05 -5.90 -32.09
C LYS A 136 -4.80 -6.46 -30.88
N ASP A 137 -4.65 -7.74 -30.63
CA ASP A 137 -5.29 -8.43 -29.48
C ASP A 137 -4.49 -8.31 -28.18
N LYS A 138 -3.18 -8.17 -28.30
CA LYS A 138 -2.28 -8.05 -27.14
C LYS A 138 -1.97 -6.59 -26.85
N ILE A 139 -2.08 -6.22 -25.58
CA ILE A 139 -1.77 -4.90 -25.09
C ILE A 139 -0.67 -5.02 -24.02
N VAL A 140 0.35 -4.19 -24.14
CA VAL A 140 1.40 -4.02 -23.13
C VAL A 140 1.26 -2.63 -22.56
N VAL A 141 1.13 -2.54 -21.23
CA VAL A 141 1.17 -1.26 -20.51
C VAL A 141 2.61 -1.05 -20.07
N PHE A 142 3.20 0.04 -20.54
CA PHE A 142 4.55 0.43 -20.19
C PHE A 142 4.57 1.74 -19.43
N GLN A 143 5.05 1.73 -18.18
CA GLN A 143 5.18 2.89 -17.30
C GLN A 143 6.65 3.13 -17.01
N PRO A 144 7.39 3.85 -17.88
CA PRO A 144 8.84 4.01 -17.77
C PRO A 144 9.25 5.01 -16.67
N PHE A 145 8.34 5.88 -16.25
CA PHE A 145 8.63 6.92 -15.27
C PHE A 145 7.78 6.75 -14.02
N GLY A 146 8.43 6.88 -12.87
CA GLY A 146 7.78 6.91 -11.56
C GLY A 146 8.30 8.07 -10.72
N ARG A 147 7.57 8.42 -9.67
CA ARG A 147 8.03 9.39 -8.65
C ARG A 147 8.89 8.71 -7.57
N GLY A 148 9.58 7.63 -7.89
CA GLY A 148 10.46 6.94 -6.96
C GLY A 148 11.71 7.75 -6.64
N ALA A 149 12.39 7.37 -5.56
CA ALA A 149 13.61 8.01 -5.08
C ALA A 149 14.85 7.80 -5.98
N GLN A 150 14.71 7.11 -7.10
CA GLN A 150 15.82 6.92 -8.05
C GLN A 150 15.84 8.07 -9.06
N PRO A 151 16.91 8.87 -9.07
CA PRO A 151 17.03 10.04 -9.95
C PRO A 151 17.45 9.70 -11.39
N GLU A 152 17.60 8.44 -11.75
CA GLU A 152 17.96 8.06 -13.11
C GLU A 152 16.79 8.36 -14.05
N LYS A 153 16.82 9.58 -14.59
CA LYS A 153 16.02 9.95 -15.73
C LYS A 153 16.54 9.13 -16.91
N LEU A 154 15.68 8.28 -17.47
CA LEU A 154 15.93 7.76 -18.82
C LEU A 154 16.12 8.98 -19.73
N ASP A 155 17.28 9.07 -20.37
CA ASP A 155 17.54 10.15 -21.31
C ASP A 155 16.54 10.03 -22.45
N GLU A 156 15.88 11.13 -22.83
CA GLU A 156 14.85 11.14 -23.89
C GLU A 156 15.39 10.66 -25.25
N LYS A 157 16.68 10.39 -25.33
CA LYS A 157 17.39 9.92 -26.53
C LYS A 157 17.69 8.43 -26.55
N GLN A 158 17.24 7.66 -25.57
CA GLN A 158 17.27 6.20 -25.58
C GLN A 158 15.86 5.66 -25.84
#